data_a0a0546634576aeac2cfbd7a26f87d2b
#
_entry.id   a0a0546634576aeac2cfbd7a26f87d2b
#
_cell.length_a   1.000
_cell.length_b   1.000
_cell.length_c   1.000
_cell.angle_alpha   90.00
_cell.angle_beta   90.00
_cell.angle_gamma   90.00
#
_symmetry.space_group_name_H-M   'P 1'
#
loop_
_entity.id
_entity.type
_entity.pdbx_description
1 polymer ?
#
loop_
_entity_poly.entity_id
_entity_poly.type
_entity_poly.pdbx_seq_one_letter_code
_entity_poly.pdbx_strand_id
1 'polypeptide(L)'
;GALDSETFEFEPGKNKDLFFRSRLLYQWDKDGKCPKFLTWLDSSLRKGQGRLIQAFSRALLTGYTSGERFLHLVGPGGTGKSTMQQLMIALAGFNSTHTSSLELIETNKFESYNLIGKRLLLLTDESNYNKRMDVLKKLTSASDTLRAERKYGKEIISFKPECLVCIASNEHISSNDSTSGLERRRLTIVMDQVVPPSQR
;
A
#
# COMPACT_ATOMS: atom_id res chain seq x y z
N GLY A 1 -9.23 13.46 -17.72
CA GLY A 1 -9.82 12.25 -18.26
C GLY A 1 -9.98 11.16 -17.22
N ALA A 2 -10.61 10.10 -17.59
CA ALA A 2 -10.83 8.91 -16.79
C ALA A 2 -10.15 7.70 -17.42
N LEU A 3 -9.54 6.85 -16.60
CA LEU A 3 -9.00 5.57 -17.02
C LEU A 3 -9.95 4.47 -16.54
N ASP A 4 -10.47 3.68 -17.47
CA ASP A 4 -11.21 2.49 -17.13
C ASP A 4 -10.26 1.44 -16.52
N SER A 5 -10.61 0.91 -15.35
CA SER A 5 -9.74 -0.01 -14.60
C SER A 5 -9.74 -1.46 -15.12
N GLU A 6 -10.72 -1.82 -15.95
CA GLU A 6 -10.85 -3.15 -16.54
C GLU A 6 -10.24 -3.19 -17.94
N THR A 7 -10.60 -2.22 -18.79
CA THR A 7 -10.14 -2.16 -20.19
C THR A 7 -8.82 -1.42 -20.37
N PHE A 8 -8.43 -0.57 -19.40
CA PHE A 8 -7.32 0.37 -19.49
C PHE A 8 -7.47 1.38 -20.64
N GLU A 9 -8.69 1.62 -21.08
CA GLU A 9 -8.97 2.69 -22.03
C GLU A 9 -9.06 4.02 -21.30
N PHE A 10 -8.51 5.06 -21.93
CA PHE A 10 -8.49 6.40 -21.38
C PHE A 10 -9.45 7.30 -22.14
N GLU A 11 -10.46 7.81 -21.44
CA GLU A 11 -11.35 8.85 -21.95
C GLU A 11 -10.77 10.24 -21.62
N PRO A 12 -10.38 11.02 -22.63
CA PRO A 12 -9.92 12.39 -22.40
C PRO A 12 -11.09 13.31 -22.04
N GLY A 13 -10.82 14.33 -21.23
CA GLY A 13 -11.80 15.36 -20.90
C GLY A 13 -12.41 15.20 -19.50
N LYS A 14 -13.48 15.99 -19.26
CA LYS A 14 -14.25 15.94 -18.00
C LYS A 14 -15.51 15.14 -18.27
N ASN A 15 -15.59 13.95 -17.74
CA ASN A 15 -16.85 13.20 -17.70
C ASN A 15 -17.66 13.71 -16.50
N LYS A 16 -18.78 14.38 -16.76
CA LYS A 16 -19.65 14.98 -15.73
C LYS A 16 -20.42 13.96 -14.91
N ASP A 17 -20.53 12.73 -15.42
CA ASP A 17 -21.27 11.64 -14.79
C ASP A 17 -20.40 10.79 -13.86
N LEU A 18 -19.09 11.04 -13.83
CA LEU A 18 -18.14 10.34 -12.99
C LEU A 18 -17.66 11.21 -11.82
N PHE A 19 -17.86 10.70 -10.61
CA PHE A 19 -17.36 11.33 -9.38
C PHE A 19 -16.09 10.63 -8.93
N PHE A 20 -14.97 11.33 -9.05
CA PHE A 20 -13.67 10.82 -8.62
C PHE A 20 -13.31 11.32 -7.23
N ARG A 21 -12.95 10.41 -6.33
CA ARG A 21 -12.42 10.75 -4.99
C ARG A 21 -10.95 11.13 -5.02
N SER A 22 -10.23 10.71 -6.05
CA SER A 22 -8.80 10.98 -6.21
C SER A 22 -8.45 11.11 -7.69
N ARG A 23 -7.33 11.80 -7.96
CA ARG A 23 -6.75 11.86 -9.28
C ARG A 23 -5.25 11.61 -9.20
N LEU A 24 -4.68 11.05 -10.24
CA LEU A 24 -3.24 11.01 -10.43
C LEU A 24 -2.76 12.36 -10.98
N LEU A 25 -1.59 12.79 -10.54
CA LEU A 25 -0.97 14.04 -11.01
C LEU A 25 -0.23 13.86 -12.33
N TYR A 26 -0.20 12.64 -12.85
CA TYR A 26 0.53 12.26 -14.06
C TYR A 26 -0.44 12.15 -15.24
N GLN A 27 0.04 12.51 -16.40
CA GLN A 27 -0.67 12.28 -17.64
C GLN A 27 -0.61 10.78 -17.98
N TRP A 28 -1.73 10.22 -18.39
CA TRP A 28 -1.76 8.87 -18.94
C TRP A 28 -1.09 8.85 -20.31
N ASP A 29 -0.15 7.92 -20.48
CA ASP A 29 0.52 7.64 -21.76
C ASP A 29 0.46 6.13 -21.99
N LYS A 30 -0.33 5.73 -22.99
CA LYS A 30 -0.54 4.32 -23.35
C LYS A 30 0.75 3.65 -23.83
N ASP A 31 1.60 4.39 -24.50
CA ASP A 31 2.85 3.90 -25.09
C ASP A 31 4.08 4.23 -24.24
N GLY A 32 3.83 4.77 -23.05
CA GLY A 32 4.84 5.17 -22.10
C GLY A 32 5.74 4.00 -21.69
N LYS A 33 7.05 4.22 -21.78
CA LYS A 33 8.07 3.25 -21.37
C LYS A 33 8.76 3.73 -20.10
N CYS A 34 9.08 2.79 -19.20
CA CYS A 34 9.78 3.08 -17.96
C CYS A 34 11.09 2.27 -17.79
N PRO A 35 12.05 2.38 -18.74
CA PRO A 35 13.25 1.55 -18.74
C PRO A 35 14.09 1.71 -17.48
N LYS A 36 14.25 2.92 -16.97
CA LYS A 36 15.00 3.19 -15.73
C LYS A 36 14.36 2.49 -14.53
N PHE A 37 13.04 2.52 -14.43
CA PHE A 37 12.32 1.83 -13.35
C PHE A 37 12.48 0.31 -13.46
N LEU A 38 12.34 -0.25 -14.64
CA LEU A 38 12.48 -1.69 -14.86
C LEU A 38 13.91 -2.16 -14.54
N THR A 39 14.94 -1.43 -14.99
CA THR A 39 16.34 -1.73 -14.65
C THR A 39 16.58 -1.67 -13.14
N TRP A 40 16.06 -0.63 -12.47
CA TRP A 40 16.17 -0.53 -11.02
C TRP A 40 15.44 -1.68 -10.32
N LEU A 41 14.26 -2.05 -10.78
CA LEU A 41 13.47 -3.15 -10.22
C LEU A 41 14.23 -4.48 -10.33
N ASP A 42 14.80 -4.76 -11.50
CA ASP A 42 15.57 -5.98 -11.76
C ASP A 42 16.88 -6.04 -10.95
N SER A 43 17.51 -4.88 -10.70
CA SER A 43 18.75 -4.81 -9.90
C SER A 43 18.50 -4.82 -8.38
N SER A 44 17.32 -4.40 -7.93
CA SER A 44 17.01 -4.24 -6.50
C SER A 44 16.24 -5.42 -5.91
N LEU A 45 15.62 -6.25 -6.75
CA LEU A 45 14.74 -7.32 -6.32
C LEU A 45 15.26 -8.69 -6.74
N ARG A 46 14.91 -9.70 -5.96
CA ARG A 46 15.15 -11.08 -6.32
C ARG A 46 14.29 -11.49 -7.53
N LYS A 47 14.78 -12.46 -8.30
CA LYS A 47 14.08 -12.99 -9.49
C LYS A 47 12.61 -13.34 -9.16
N GLY A 48 11.69 -12.81 -9.95
CA GLY A 48 10.25 -13.04 -9.83
C GLY A 48 9.51 -12.05 -8.91
N GLN A 49 10.18 -11.35 -8.01
CA GLN A 49 9.53 -10.38 -7.11
C GLN A 49 9.02 -9.14 -7.85
N GLY A 50 9.62 -8.77 -8.98
CA GLY A 50 9.14 -7.67 -9.81
C GLY A 50 7.68 -7.83 -10.25
N ARG A 51 7.24 -9.08 -10.54
CA ARG A 51 5.84 -9.37 -10.88
C ARG A 51 4.87 -9.11 -9.71
N LEU A 52 5.29 -9.36 -8.47
CA LEU A 52 4.48 -9.05 -7.29
C LEU A 52 4.31 -7.54 -7.12
N ILE A 53 5.37 -6.76 -7.36
CA ILE A 53 5.29 -5.30 -7.35
C ILE A 53 4.36 -4.78 -8.45
N GLN A 54 4.44 -5.33 -9.66
CA GLN A 54 3.55 -4.95 -10.75
C GLN A 54 2.08 -5.29 -10.43
N ALA A 55 1.82 -6.48 -9.89
CA ALA A 55 0.47 -6.88 -9.49
C ALA A 55 -0.09 -5.99 -8.36
N PHE A 56 0.73 -5.67 -7.35
CA PHE A 56 0.34 -4.76 -6.28
C PHE A 56 0.09 -3.33 -6.79
N SER A 57 0.95 -2.85 -7.69
CA SER A 57 0.77 -1.53 -8.34
C SER A 57 -0.52 -1.47 -9.15
N ARG A 58 -0.85 -2.54 -9.88
CA ARG A 58 -2.14 -2.63 -10.58
C ARG A 58 -3.31 -2.60 -9.61
N ALA A 59 -3.27 -3.40 -8.54
CA ALA A 59 -4.31 -3.42 -7.52
C ALA A 59 -4.50 -2.01 -6.89
N LEU A 60 -3.41 -1.29 -6.66
CA LEU A 60 -3.43 0.08 -6.14
C LEU A 60 -4.11 1.06 -7.11
N LEU A 61 -3.78 0.98 -8.40
CA LEU A 61 -4.38 1.84 -9.44
C LEU A 61 -5.87 1.55 -9.65
N THR A 62 -6.26 0.27 -9.63
CA THR A 62 -7.66 -0.15 -9.86
C THR A 62 -8.53 -0.13 -8.60
N GLY A 63 -7.93 0.02 -7.40
CA GLY A 63 -8.66 -0.10 -6.13
C GLY A 63 -9.06 -1.53 -5.79
N TYR A 64 -8.38 -2.54 -6.36
CA TYR A 64 -8.68 -3.94 -6.10
C TYR A 64 -8.14 -4.39 -4.74
N THR A 65 -9.01 -4.56 -3.76
CA THR A 65 -8.67 -5.01 -2.39
C THR A 65 -9.10 -6.45 -2.09
N SER A 66 -9.91 -7.05 -2.97
CA SER A 66 -10.47 -8.41 -2.75
C SER A 66 -9.43 -9.54 -2.76
N GLY A 67 -8.19 -9.25 -3.16
CA GLY A 67 -7.09 -10.22 -3.09
C GLY A 67 -6.63 -10.55 -1.67
N GLU A 68 -7.08 -9.80 -0.67
CA GLU A 68 -6.74 -9.99 0.75
C GLU A 68 -5.23 -10.07 0.99
N ARG A 69 -4.45 -9.15 0.41
CA ARG A 69 -2.99 -9.15 0.50
C ARG A 69 -2.47 -7.80 0.98
N PHE A 70 -1.33 -7.86 1.68
CA PHE A 70 -0.51 -6.68 1.95
C PHE A 70 0.93 -6.90 1.50
N LEU A 71 1.58 -5.84 1.11
CA LEU A 71 2.99 -5.85 0.71
C LEU A 71 3.88 -5.63 1.93
N HIS A 72 4.90 -6.47 2.09
CA HIS A 72 5.89 -6.34 3.15
C HIS A 72 7.29 -6.25 2.53
N LEU A 73 7.86 -5.04 2.53
CA LEU A 73 9.23 -4.75 2.09
C LEU A 73 10.19 -5.00 3.25
N VAL A 74 11.08 -5.97 3.12
CA VAL A 74 12.02 -6.37 4.17
C VAL A 74 13.45 -6.23 3.68
N GLY A 75 14.32 -5.65 4.49
CA GLY A 75 15.74 -5.59 4.20
C GLY A 75 16.46 -4.48 4.95
N PRO A 76 17.79 -4.49 4.97
CA PRO A 76 18.59 -3.50 5.71
C PRO A 76 18.39 -2.08 5.17
N GLY A 77 18.94 -1.11 5.88
CA GLY A 77 18.95 0.29 5.43
C GLY A 77 19.66 0.47 4.09
N GLY A 78 19.16 1.40 3.26
CA GLY A 78 19.80 1.73 1.98
C GLY A 78 19.51 0.78 0.81
N THR A 79 18.53 -0.11 0.93
CA THR A 79 18.15 -1.08 -0.13
C THR A 79 17.03 -0.58 -1.04
N GLY A 80 16.52 0.64 -0.85
CA GLY A 80 15.49 1.22 -1.71
C GLY A 80 14.05 1.00 -1.24
N LYS A 81 13.80 0.51 -0.01
CA LYS A 81 12.44 0.37 0.56
C LYS A 81 11.65 1.68 0.49
N SER A 82 12.26 2.79 0.94
CA SER A 82 11.61 4.10 0.91
C SER A 82 11.37 4.60 -0.52
N THR A 83 12.26 4.29 -1.46
CA THR A 83 12.05 4.58 -2.89
C THR A 83 10.82 3.83 -3.43
N MET A 84 10.67 2.56 -3.06
CA MET A 84 9.49 1.77 -3.41
C MET A 84 8.22 2.36 -2.79
N GLN A 85 8.25 2.78 -1.54
CA GLN A 85 7.12 3.45 -0.90
C GLN A 85 6.76 4.77 -1.59
N GLN A 86 7.75 5.59 -1.98
CA GLN A 86 7.50 6.82 -2.75
C GLN A 86 6.85 6.53 -4.10
N LEU A 87 7.25 5.45 -4.78
CA LEU A 87 6.56 5.00 -5.99
C LEU A 87 5.08 4.65 -5.70
N MET A 88 4.80 3.93 -4.62
CA MET A 88 3.42 3.59 -4.26
C MET A 88 2.59 4.85 -3.93
N ILE A 89 3.19 5.86 -3.26
CA ILE A 89 2.54 7.17 -3.05
C ILE A 89 2.24 7.84 -4.38
N ALA A 90 3.19 7.82 -5.32
CA ALA A 90 3.00 8.41 -6.64
C ALA A 90 1.84 7.75 -7.39
N LEU A 91 1.69 6.42 -7.29
CA LEU A 91 0.61 5.67 -7.93
C LEU A 91 -0.74 5.86 -7.22
N ALA A 92 -0.78 5.94 -5.89
CA ALA A 92 -2.02 6.13 -5.14
C ALA A 92 -2.51 7.59 -5.18
N GLY A 93 -1.58 8.52 -5.27
CA GLY A 93 -1.78 9.94 -5.00
C GLY A 93 -1.56 10.29 -3.54
N PHE A 94 -0.89 11.42 -3.28
CA PHE A 94 -0.54 11.87 -1.93
C PHE A 94 -1.77 11.97 -1.01
N ASN A 95 -2.84 12.61 -1.48
CA ASN A 95 -4.06 12.78 -0.70
C ASN A 95 -4.81 11.47 -0.43
N SER A 96 -4.57 10.44 -1.21
CA SER A 96 -5.16 9.10 -1.08
C SER A 96 -4.29 8.15 -0.27
N THR A 97 -3.16 8.63 0.25
CA THR A 97 -2.23 7.88 1.09
C THR A 97 -2.36 8.32 2.55
N HIS A 98 -2.25 7.37 3.46
CA HIS A 98 -2.04 7.60 4.89
C HIS A 98 -0.77 6.90 5.33
N THR A 99 0.04 7.56 6.16
CA THR A 99 1.25 6.98 6.73
C THR A 99 1.11 6.88 8.24
N SER A 100 1.41 5.73 8.80
CA SER A 100 1.28 5.44 10.22
C SER A 100 2.31 4.39 10.67
N SER A 101 2.12 3.83 11.86
CA SER A 101 2.85 2.67 12.37
C SER A 101 1.89 1.56 12.77
N LEU A 102 2.38 0.31 12.84
CA LEU A 102 1.58 -0.82 13.34
C LEU A 102 1.05 -0.55 14.74
N GLU A 103 1.87 0.00 15.61
CA GLU A 103 1.45 0.31 16.98
C GLU A 103 0.28 1.31 17.01
N LEU A 104 0.36 2.39 16.25
CA LEU A 104 -0.71 3.38 16.20
C LEU A 104 -2.00 2.79 15.61
N ILE A 105 -1.90 2.03 14.53
CA ILE A 105 -3.05 1.40 13.88
C ILE A 105 -3.73 0.41 14.84
N GLU A 106 -2.96 -0.37 15.61
CA GLU A 106 -3.51 -1.41 16.50
C GLU A 106 -4.00 -0.87 17.84
N THR A 107 -3.47 0.26 18.31
CA THR A 107 -3.75 0.74 19.69
C THR A 107 -4.55 2.05 19.75
N ASN A 108 -4.47 2.89 18.72
CA ASN A 108 -5.14 4.19 18.72
C ASN A 108 -6.47 4.11 17.96
N LYS A 109 -7.57 4.12 18.68
CA LYS A 109 -8.93 4.04 18.13
C LYS A 109 -9.29 5.17 17.13
N PHE A 110 -8.60 6.31 17.19
CA PHE A 110 -8.82 7.42 16.27
C PHE A 110 -8.09 7.26 14.94
N GLU A 111 -7.10 6.38 14.90
CA GLU A 111 -6.25 6.19 13.71
C GLU A 111 -7.04 5.62 12.53
N SER A 112 -7.98 4.72 12.81
CA SER A 112 -8.86 4.15 11.78
C SER A 112 -9.69 5.21 11.04
N TYR A 113 -9.99 6.35 11.65
CA TYR A 113 -10.72 7.43 10.99
C TYR A 113 -9.94 8.04 9.82
N ASN A 114 -8.63 8.10 9.92
CA ASN A 114 -7.74 8.64 8.90
C ASN A 114 -7.67 7.74 7.64
N LEU A 115 -8.17 6.51 7.73
CA LEU A 115 -8.19 5.54 6.61
C LEU A 115 -9.43 5.66 5.74
N ILE A 116 -10.45 6.42 6.18
CA ILE A 116 -11.69 6.59 5.39
C ILE A 116 -11.35 7.28 4.07
N GLY A 117 -11.67 6.61 2.95
CA GLY A 117 -11.43 7.10 1.59
C GLY A 117 -9.97 7.05 1.13
N LYS A 118 -9.06 6.45 1.90
CA LYS A 118 -7.68 6.23 1.49
C LYS A 118 -7.56 4.98 0.60
N ARG A 119 -6.59 5.00 -0.31
CA ARG A 119 -6.24 3.90 -1.21
C ARG A 119 -4.98 3.16 -0.79
N LEU A 120 -4.11 3.83 -0.04
CA LEU A 120 -2.84 3.28 0.43
C LEU A 120 -2.62 3.63 1.90
N LEU A 121 -2.30 2.62 2.70
CA LEU A 121 -1.73 2.75 4.03
C LEU A 121 -0.26 2.34 3.96
N LEU A 122 0.63 3.24 4.34
CA LEU A 122 2.05 2.96 4.53
C LEU A 122 2.35 2.82 6.01
N LEU A 123 2.96 1.71 6.38
CA LEU A 123 3.51 1.48 7.70
C LEU A 123 5.04 1.46 7.57
N THR A 124 5.69 2.44 8.20
CA THR A 124 7.13 2.70 8.00
C THR A 124 7.92 2.38 9.25
N ASP A 125 9.18 1.98 9.04
CA ASP A 125 10.17 1.74 10.10
C ASP A 125 9.70 0.77 11.19
N GLU A 126 8.93 -0.23 10.78
CA GLU A 126 8.44 -1.25 11.67
C GLU A 126 9.58 -2.17 12.10
N SER A 127 9.96 -2.08 13.37
CA SER A 127 10.96 -2.95 13.99
C SER A 127 10.37 -3.63 15.22
N ASN A 128 10.63 -4.93 15.37
CA ASN A 128 10.31 -5.70 16.57
C ASN A 128 8.83 -5.68 17.01
N TYR A 129 7.89 -5.42 16.10
CA TYR A 129 6.48 -5.55 16.44
C TYR A 129 6.11 -7.04 16.50
N ASN A 130 5.80 -7.53 17.71
CA ASN A 130 5.48 -8.94 18.00
C ASN A 130 4.14 -9.10 18.73
N LYS A 131 3.27 -8.09 18.67
CA LYS A 131 1.94 -8.11 19.27
C LYS A 131 0.90 -8.67 18.29
N ARG A 132 -0.35 -8.76 18.75
CA ARG A 132 -1.48 -9.09 17.87
C ARG A 132 -1.68 -8.01 16.83
N MET A 133 -2.11 -8.41 15.63
CA MET A 133 -2.35 -7.55 14.48
C MET A 133 -3.80 -7.72 14.00
N ASP A 134 -4.74 -7.46 14.90
CA ASP A 134 -6.18 -7.69 14.64
C ASP A 134 -6.74 -6.63 13.68
N VAL A 135 -6.27 -5.38 13.77
CA VAL A 135 -6.69 -4.32 12.85
C VAL A 135 -6.10 -4.54 11.47
N LEU A 136 -4.83 -4.95 11.36
CA LEU A 136 -4.19 -5.30 10.09
C LEU A 136 -4.92 -6.45 9.39
N LYS A 137 -5.40 -7.46 10.13
CA LYS A 137 -6.23 -8.54 9.57
C LYS A 137 -7.52 -8.00 8.97
N LYS A 138 -8.22 -7.10 9.66
CA LYS A 138 -9.44 -6.47 9.15
C LYS A 138 -9.17 -5.57 7.96
N LEU A 139 -8.09 -4.80 7.97
CA LEU A 139 -7.65 -3.96 6.85
C LEU A 139 -7.39 -4.76 5.57
N THR A 140 -6.95 -6.00 5.73
CA THR A 140 -6.62 -6.89 4.60
C THR A 140 -7.70 -7.92 4.31
N SER A 141 -8.87 -7.79 4.90
CA SER A 141 -10.02 -8.65 4.65
C SER A 141 -10.97 -8.03 3.62
N ALA A 142 -11.50 -8.85 2.73
CA ALA A 142 -12.49 -8.41 1.75
C ALA A 142 -13.89 -8.16 2.34
N SER A 143 -14.19 -8.70 3.54
CA SER A 143 -15.51 -8.67 4.15
C SER A 143 -15.61 -7.88 5.44
N ASP A 144 -14.49 -7.67 6.13
CA ASP A 144 -14.51 -7.06 7.46
C ASP A 144 -14.73 -5.54 7.40
N THR A 145 -15.30 -5.02 8.48
CA THR A 145 -15.47 -3.59 8.70
C THR A 145 -14.62 -3.13 9.87
N LEU A 146 -14.19 -1.86 9.80
CA LEU A 146 -13.54 -1.16 10.89
C LEU A 146 -14.48 -0.15 11.50
N ARG A 147 -14.33 0.05 12.82
CA ARG A 147 -14.92 1.17 13.53
C ARG A 147 -13.93 2.32 13.56
N ALA A 148 -14.42 3.51 13.28
CA ALA A 148 -13.66 4.75 13.31
C ALA A 148 -14.33 5.75 14.25
N GLU A 149 -13.53 6.34 15.11
CA GLU A 149 -13.95 7.43 16.00
C GLU A 149 -13.22 8.71 15.59
N ARG A 150 -13.95 9.78 15.43
CA ARG A 150 -13.34 11.10 15.21
C ARG A 150 -12.94 11.70 16.55
N LYS A 151 -11.70 12.19 16.66
CA LYS A 151 -11.27 12.93 17.86
C LYS A 151 -12.19 14.12 18.09
N TYR A 152 -12.74 14.23 19.29
CA TYR A 152 -13.75 15.22 19.68
C TYR A 152 -15.13 15.07 18.96
N GLY A 153 -15.35 14.03 18.18
CA GLY A 153 -16.65 13.69 17.62
C GLY A 153 -17.45 12.79 18.55
N LYS A 154 -18.78 12.84 18.41
CA LYS A 154 -19.70 11.96 19.18
C LYS A 154 -20.11 10.70 18.40
N GLU A 155 -19.76 10.64 17.12
CA GLU A 155 -20.21 9.57 16.22
C GLU A 155 -19.13 8.52 16.03
N ILE A 156 -19.58 7.27 16.06
CA ILE A 156 -18.77 6.10 15.66
C ILE A 156 -19.24 5.69 14.26
N ILE A 157 -18.32 5.65 13.33
CA ILE A 157 -18.60 5.26 11.94
C ILE A 157 -18.05 3.85 11.74
N SER A 158 -18.87 2.96 11.16
CA SER A 158 -18.39 1.68 10.65
C SER A 158 -18.21 1.77 9.13
N PHE A 159 -17.03 1.40 8.64
CA PHE A 159 -16.72 1.46 7.22
C PHE A 159 -15.94 0.22 6.77
N LYS A 160 -16.04 -0.11 5.49
CA LYS A 160 -15.22 -1.12 4.84
C LYS A 160 -13.91 -0.46 4.37
N PRO A 161 -12.73 -0.95 4.78
CA PRO A 161 -11.46 -0.42 4.28
C PRO A 161 -11.32 -0.67 2.77
N GLU A 162 -10.88 0.35 2.04
CA GLU A 162 -10.61 0.29 0.60
C GLU A 162 -9.12 0.53 0.30
N CYS A 163 -8.27 0.52 1.34
CA CYS A 163 -6.85 0.77 1.18
C CYS A 163 -6.05 -0.53 1.11
N LEU A 164 -5.07 -0.55 0.23
CA LEU A 164 -3.99 -1.54 0.26
C LEU A 164 -2.95 -1.13 1.31
N VAL A 165 -2.33 -2.12 1.94
CA VAL A 165 -1.32 -1.91 2.99
C VAL A 165 0.06 -2.26 2.45
N CYS A 166 1.02 -1.36 2.65
CA CYS A 166 2.44 -1.60 2.38
C CYS A 166 3.26 -1.32 3.65
N ILE A 167 3.94 -2.32 4.14
CA ILE A 167 4.77 -2.27 5.35
C ILE A 167 6.24 -2.27 4.93
N ALA A 168 7.07 -1.45 5.56
CA ALA A 168 8.53 -1.51 5.42
C ALA A 168 9.18 -1.75 6.78
N SER A 169 10.08 -2.73 6.83
CA SER A 169 10.84 -3.07 8.04
C SER A 169 12.27 -3.49 7.68
N ASN A 170 13.16 -3.42 8.66
CA ASN A 170 14.51 -3.94 8.49
C ASN A 170 14.56 -5.46 8.64
N GLU A 171 13.68 -6.01 9.48
CA GLU A 171 13.55 -7.43 9.77
C GLU A 171 12.12 -7.91 9.53
N HIS A 172 11.94 -9.22 9.48
CA HIS A 172 10.60 -9.80 9.39
C HIS A 172 9.79 -9.48 10.64
N ILE A 173 8.60 -8.91 10.43
CA ILE A 173 7.64 -8.69 11.49
C ILE A 173 7.02 -10.04 11.84
N SER A 174 7.15 -10.45 13.08
CA SER A 174 6.48 -11.65 13.64
C SER A 174 5.15 -11.25 14.26
N SER A 175 4.19 -12.14 14.21
CA SER A 175 2.91 -12.00 14.91
C SER A 175 2.77 -13.12 15.93
N ASN A 176 2.31 -12.80 17.13
CA ASN A 176 1.91 -13.80 18.14
C ASN A 176 0.57 -14.48 17.78
N ASP A 177 0.15 -14.38 16.52
CA ASP A 177 -1.06 -14.99 16.02
C ASP A 177 -0.81 -16.44 15.59
N SER A 178 -1.38 -17.39 16.34
CA SER A 178 -1.30 -18.83 16.03
C SER A 178 -2.12 -19.26 14.80
N THR A 179 -2.91 -18.34 14.19
CA THR A 179 -3.90 -18.72 13.15
C THR A 179 -3.38 -18.66 11.72
N SER A 180 -2.10 -18.42 11.46
CA SER A 180 -1.52 -18.25 10.10
C SER A 180 -2.25 -17.23 9.20
N GLY A 181 -3.26 -16.55 9.73
CA GLY A 181 -4.13 -15.65 8.96
C GLY A 181 -3.40 -14.47 8.32
N LEU A 182 -2.36 -13.95 8.97
CA LEU A 182 -1.52 -12.88 8.43
C LEU A 182 -0.48 -13.41 7.44
N GLU A 183 0.10 -14.57 7.70
CA GLU A 183 1.14 -15.13 6.84
C GLU A 183 0.62 -15.41 5.43
N ARG A 184 -0.56 -15.99 5.31
CA ARG A 184 -1.18 -16.23 4.00
C ARG A 184 -1.50 -14.96 3.23
N ARG A 185 -1.65 -13.80 3.93
CA ARG A 185 -1.95 -12.50 3.32
C ARG A 185 -0.72 -11.69 2.98
N ARG A 186 0.43 -12.09 3.48
CA ARG A 186 1.69 -11.37 3.33
C ARG A 186 2.33 -11.64 1.96
N LEU A 187 2.60 -10.60 1.21
CA LEU A 187 3.45 -10.64 0.03
C LEU A 187 4.82 -10.05 0.41
N THR A 188 5.77 -10.93 0.72
CA THR A 188 7.10 -10.49 1.15
C THR A 188 8.00 -10.20 -0.05
N ILE A 189 8.57 -9.00 -0.07
CA ILE A 189 9.61 -8.56 -0.99
C ILE A 189 10.90 -8.40 -0.18
N VAL A 190 11.89 -9.20 -0.46
CA VAL A 190 13.21 -9.11 0.18
C VAL A 190 14.08 -8.20 -0.64
N MET A 191 14.49 -7.07 -0.03
CA MET A 191 15.37 -6.06 -0.62
C MET A 191 16.72 -6.11 0.10
N ASP A 192 17.64 -6.91 -0.41
CA ASP A 192 18.95 -7.17 0.20
C ASP A 192 20.13 -6.52 -0.55
N GLN A 193 19.85 -5.88 -1.69
CA GLN A 193 20.85 -5.16 -2.46
C GLN A 193 21.00 -3.73 -1.95
N VAL A 194 22.09 -3.46 -1.24
CA VAL A 194 22.40 -2.11 -0.74
C VAL A 194 22.90 -1.23 -1.88
N VAL A 195 22.20 -0.12 -2.14
CA VAL A 195 22.65 0.86 -3.15
C VAL A 195 23.83 1.67 -2.58
N PRO A 196 24.98 1.70 -3.28
CA PRO A 196 26.14 2.49 -2.85
C PRO A 196 25.78 3.97 -2.71
N PRO A 197 26.37 4.71 -1.74
CA PRO A 197 26.11 6.14 -1.55
C PRO A 197 26.31 6.98 -2.80
N SER A 198 27.24 6.60 -3.67
CA SER A 198 27.49 7.28 -4.97
C SER A 198 26.40 7.13 -6.01
N GLN A 199 25.44 6.24 -5.80
CA GLN A 199 24.31 5.95 -6.71
C GLN A 199 22.95 6.28 -6.11
N ARG A 200 22.93 6.93 -4.96
CA ARG A 200 21.70 7.34 -4.24
C ARG A 200 21.20 8.70 -4.68
#